data_8573e4d1d9b9309828b9bc6ff703094d
#
_entry.id   8573e4d1d9b9309828b9bc6ff703094d
#
_cell.length_a   1.000
_cell.length_b   1.000
_cell.length_c   1.000
_cell.angle_alpha   90.00
_cell.angle_beta   90.00
_cell.angle_gamma   90.00
#
_symmetry.space_group_name_H-M   'P 1'
#
loop_
_entity.id
_entity.type
_entity.pdbx_description
1 polymer ?
#
loop_
_entity_poly.entity_id
_entity_poly.type
_entity_poly.pdbx_seq_one_letter_code
_entity_poly.pdbx_strand_id
1 'polypeptide(L)'
;MNKVFLSLAVLAFAARAFAQQLTLDECYDKARQNFPLIKQKDLLASTKDFTIANARSGYLPQLTIAGQATYQSDVTKVPIEIPGFAIKTLPKDQYKIYAEVNQSLYDGGTIKRQNAIAQSNTQVEDQKIEVELYKIRERINQIYFGVLLLDEQMAQVDLIKQDLTSSIQKVESSIRNGTAFKTNADILQAEMLKTDQRAIELKAGKEAYLMMLGIFIGQELSPGTTLERPTDVQAADDPEISRPEMALYNYQSQLFTAQQQFNNTRLLPKLGLFVQGGYGRPALNLLLPTFETYYIGGLRLNWNLSSLYNMRRDKQQLNINLQGVDVQRQTFLFNTKLTMKQQHSDIAKLNDLIGVDQQIIALRERIKTTAKAQLDNGVITANDYLRELNAEDQARQNLSLHQIQLLMTEYNYLATTGYENK
;
A
#
# COMPACT_ATOMS: atom_id res chain seq x y z
N MET A 1 52.91 5.04 -25.63
CA MET A 1 52.64 4.42 -24.33
C MET A 1 51.29 4.75 -23.69
N ASN A 2 50.63 5.86 -24.04
CA ASN A 2 49.36 6.28 -23.38
C ASN A 2 48.05 5.58 -23.86
N LYS A 3 48.07 4.84 -24.97
CA LYS A 3 46.87 4.15 -25.47
C LYS A 3 46.68 2.73 -24.89
N VAL A 4 47.74 2.10 -24.41
CA VAL A 4 47.70 0.76 -23.78
C VAL A 4 47.19 0.84 -22.33
N PHE A 5 47.51 1.93 -21.61
CA PHE A 5 47.00 2.14 -20.25
C PHE A 5 45.49 2.44 -20.18
N LEU A 6 44.95 3.10 -21.22
CA LEU A 6 43.52 3.39 -21.26
C LEU A 6 42.68 2.13 -21.54
N SER A 7 43.21 1.20 -22.33
CA SER A 7 42.54 -0.09 -22.63
C SER A 7 42.53 -1.03 -21.43
N LEU A 8 43.58 -1.02 -20.59
CA LEU A 8 43.64 -1.84 -19.38
C LEU A 8 42.71 -1.31 -18.25
N ALA A 9 42.52 0.00 -18.17
CA ALA A 9 41.61 0.61 -17.21
C ALA A 9 40.12 0.34 -17.53
N VAL A 10 39.74 0.23 -18.82
CA VAL A 10 38.38 -0.11 -19.24
C VAL A 10 38.08 -1.61 -19.02
N LEU A 11 39.07 -2.50 -19.18
CA LEU A 11 38.93 -3.94 -18.87
C LEU A 11 38.81 -4.21 -17.36
N ALA A 12 39.42 -3.38 -16.51
CA ALA A 12 39.33 -3.53 -15.05
C ALA A 12 37.99 -3.08 -14.47
N PHE A 13 37.23 -2.25 -15.18
CA PHE A 13 35.89 -1.82 -14.77
C PHE A 13 34.77 -2.80 -15.17
N ALA A 14 35.04 -3.65 -16.20
CA ALA A 14 34.08 -4.66 -16.66
C ALA A 14 34.10 -5.96 -15.80
N ALA A 15 35.05 -6.14 -14.89
CA ALA A 15 35.25 -7.40 -14.15
C ALA A 15 34.63 -7.42 -12.73
N ARG A 16 33.78 -6.45 -12.35
CA ARG A 16 33.03 -6.43 -11.09
C ARG A 16 31.51 -6.49 -11.28
N ALA A 17 31.03 -7.22 -12.26
CA ALA A 17 29.71 -7.79 -12.19
C ALA A 17 29.79 -9.06 -11.31
N PHE A 18 30.12 -8.91 -10.03
CA PHE A 18 29.67 -9.88 -9.04
C PHE A 18 28.15 -9.90 -9.20
N ALA A 19 27.60 -11.05 -9.52
CA ALA A 19 26.17 -11.27 -9.44
C ALA A 19 25.80 -11.00 -7.97
N GLN A 20 25.48 -9.75 -7.68
CA GLN A 20 25.05 -9.33 -6.34
C GLN A 20 23.75 -10.10 -6.10
N GLN A 21 23.78 -11.02 -5.15
CA GLN A 21 22.59 -11.75 -4.77
C GLN A 21 21.56 -10.72 -4.31
N LEU A 22 20.37 -10.81 -4.85
CA LEU A 22 19.28 -9.90 -4.52
C LEU A 22 18.75 -10.25 -3.13
N THR A 23 18.81 -9.29 -2.20
CA THR A 23 18.31 -9.47 -0.84
C THR A 23 16.80 -9.22 -0.75
N LEU A 24 16.17 -9.73 0.30
CA LEU A 24 14.73 -9.53 0.54
C LEU A 24 14.41 -8.05 0.82
N ASP A 25 15.27 -7.36 1.59
CA ASP A 25 15.09 -5.94 1.91
C ASP A 25 15.22 -5.05 0.67
N GLU A 26 16.18 -5.34 -0.21
CA GLU A 26 16.26 -4.65 -1.52
C GLU A 26 14.99 -4.86 -2.36
N CYS A 27 14.38 -6.06 -2.29
CA CYS A 27 13.12 -6.33 -2.96
C CYS A 27 11.98 -5.47 -2.39
N TYR A 28 11.89 -5.30 -1.07
CA TYR A 28 10.90 -4.44 -0.44
C TYR A 28 11.05 -2.99 -0.87
N ASP A 29 12.28 -2.45 -0.81
CA ASP A 29 12.56 -1.05 -1.13
C ASP A 29 12.29 -0.75 -2.61
N LYS A 30 12.79 -1.60 -3.52
CA LYS A 30 12.55 -1.43 -4.95
C LYS A 30 11.07 -1.58 -5.31
N ALA A 31 10.37 -2.57 -4.71
CA ALA A 31 8.96 -2.77 -4.96
C ALA A 31 8.12 -1.58 -4.46
N ARG A 32 8.43 -1.03 -3.28
CA ARG A 32 7.78 0.17 -2.76
C ARG A 32 7.94 1.35 -3.71
N GLN A 33 9.15 1.56 -4.26
CA GLN A 33 9.44 2.67 -5.18
C GLN A 33 8.78 2.48 -6.55
N ASN A 34 8.69 1.24 -7.04
CA ASN A 34 8.16 0.93 -8.36
C ASN A 34 6.63 0.78 -8.38
N PHE A 35 6.01 0.51 -7.23
CA PHE A 35 4.57 0.25 -7.20
C PHE A 35 3.77 1.50 -7.61
N PRO A 36 2.86 1.38 -8.59
CA PRO A 36 2.20 2.55 -9.19
C PRO A 36 1.50 3.47 -8.19
N LEU A 37 1.04 2.93 -7.06
CA LEU A 37 0.35 3.67 -6.01
C LEU A 37 1.21 4.77 -5.38
N ILE A 38 2.57 4.64 -5.42
CA ILE A 38 3.47 5.66 -4.87
C ILE A 38 3.28 7.03 -5.53
N LYS A 39 2.93 7.05 -6.84
CA LYS A 39 2.67 8.28 -7.59
C LYS A 39 1.46 9.05 -7.09
N GLN A 40 0.55 8.39 -6.38
CA GLN A 40 -0.63 9.03 -5.80
C GLN A 40 -0.26 10.04 -4.71
N LYS A 41 0.90 9.89 -4.04
CA LYS A 41 1.39 10.85 -3.05
C LYS A 41 1.61 12.25 -3.63
N ASP A 42 2.21 12.34 -4.81
CA ASP A 42 2.43 13.63 -5.49
C ASP A 42 1.10 14.27 -5.90
N LEU A 43 0.13 13.46 -6.33
CA LEU A 43 -1.20 13.94 -6.66
C LEU A 43 -1.95 14.44 -5.41
N LEU A 44 -1.80 13.76 -4.27
CA LEU A 44 -2.37 14.20 -2.99
C LEU A 44 -1.73 15.51 -2.51
N ALA A 45 -0.41 15.65 -2.62
CA ALA A 45 0.29 16.89 -2.28
C ALA A 45 -0.21 18.06 -3.13
N SER A 46 -0.34 17.87 -4.44
CA SER A 46 -0.89 18.87 -5.36
C SER A 46 -2.35 19.22 -5.02
N THR A 47 -3.18 18.21 -4.74
CA THR A 47 -4.59 18.39 -4.35
C THR A 47 -4.71 19.20 -3.06
N LYS A 48 -3.87 18.90 -2.07
CA LYS A 48 -3.79 19.67 -0.81
C LYS A 48 -3.47 21.15 -1.09
N ASP A 49 -2.44 21.41 -1.91
CA ASP A 49 -1.99 22.76 -2.19
C ASP A 49 -3.08 23.59 -2.90
N PHE A 50 -3.79 22.99 -3.87
CA PHE A 50 -4.94 23.62 -4.51
C PHE A 50 -6.11 23.84 -3.53
N THR A 51 -6.38 22.87 -2.66
CA THR A 51 -7.46 22.98 -1.66
C THR A 51 -7.16 24.13 -0.68
N ILE A 52 -5.91 24.24 -0.21
CA ILE A 52 -5.48 25.33 0.67
C ILE A 52 -5.51 26.68 -0.06
N ALA A 53 -5.05 26.74 -1.32
CA ALA A 53 -5.10 27.96 -2.12
C ALA A 53 -6.54 28.42 -2.35
N ASN A 54 -7.44 27.49 -2.70
CA ASN A 54 -8.87 27.76 -2.85
C ASN A 54 -9.50 28.27 -1.55
N ALA A 55 -9.18 27.66 -0.41
CA ALA A 55 -9.67 28.15 0.88
C ALA A 55 -9.15 29.57 1.21
N ARG A 56 -7.88 29.85 0.90
CA ARG A 56 -7.27 31.17 1.10
C ARG A 56 -7.83 32.24 0.18
N SER A 57 -8.37 31.87 -1.00
CA SER A 57 -9.04 32.83 -1.89
C SER A 57 -10.27 33.49 -1.25
N GLY A 58 -10.82 32.91 -0.18
CA GLY A 58 -11.84 33.52 0.65
C GLY A 58 -11.36 34.79 1.42
N TYR A 59 -10.06 35.01 1.52
CA TYR A 59 -9.49 36.28 2.03
C TYR A 59 -9.37 37.35 0.94
N LEU A 60 -9.54 37.05 -0.33
CA LEU A 60 -9.52 38.01 -1.41
C LEU A 60 -10.86 38.72 -1.52
N PRO A 61 -10.90 39.98 -2.06
CA PRO A 61 -12.17 40.63 -2.34
C PRO A 61 -13.05 39.81 -3.25
N GLN A 62 -14.28 39.57 -2.84
CA GLN A 62 -15.27 38.81 -3.60
C GLN A 62 -16.16 39.77 -4.38
N LEU A 63 -16.09 39.75 -5.70
CA LEU A 63 -16.93 40.56 -6.59
C LEU A 63 -18.18 39.76 -6.98
N THR A 64 -19.35 40.36 -6.75
CA THR A 64 -20.65 39.79 -7.15
C THR A 64 -21.38 40.84 -7.99
N ILE A 65 -21.95 40.45 -9.13
CA ILE A 65 -22.87 41.25 -9.92
C ILE A 65 -24.25 40.65 -9.75
N ALA A 66 -25.22 41.47 -9.35
CA ALA A 66 -26.62 41.06 -9.17
C ALA A 66 -27.59 41.99 -9.83
N GLY A 67 -28.65 41.45 -10.38
CA GLY A 67 -29.75 42.22 -10.97
C GLY A 67 -31.09 41.79 -10.33
N GLN A 68 -31.97 42.76 -10.12
CA GLN A 68 -33.28 42.53 -9.54
C GLN A 68 -34.34 43.32 -10.31
N ALA A 69 -35.42 42.68 -10.69
CA ALA A 69 -36.65 43.30 -11.20
C ALA A 69 -37.78 42.88 -10.27
N THR A 70 -38.48 43.84 -9.72
CA THR A 70 -39.61 43.59 -8.79
C THR A 70 -40.83 44.40 -9.18
N TYR A 71 -42.02 43.83 -8.92
CA TYR A 71 -43.31 44.52 -8.97
C TYR A 71 -43.89 44.54 -7.57
N GLN A 72 -44.20 45.75 -7.05
CA GLN A 72 -44.68 45.92 -5.68
C GLN A 72 -46.18 46.19 -5.66
N SER A 73 -46.87 45.65 -4.66
CA SER A 73 -48.32 45.92 -4.46
C SER A 73 -48.61 47.39 -4.15
N ASP A 74 -47.67 48.03 -3.42
CA ASP A 74 -47.68 49.47 -3.11
C ASP A 74 -46.27 50.07 -3.11
N VAL A 75 -46.18 51.40 -3.15
CA VAL A 75 -44.89 52.15 -3.20
C VAL A 75 -44.93 53.25 -2.16
N THR A 76 -43.72 53.75 -1.77
CA THR A 76 -43.59 54.91 -0.85
C THR A 76 -44.29 56.11 -1.44
N LYS A 77 -45.22 56.70 -0.70
CA LYS A 77 -45.96 57.92 -1.01
C LYS A 77 -45.70 58.95 0.07
N VAL A 78 -45.59 60.20 -0.33
CA VAL A 78 -45.52 61.30 0.62
C VAL A 78 -46.96 61.69 0.96
N PRO A 79 -47.42 61.59 2.23
CA PRO A 79 -48.81 61.84 2.61
C PRO A 79 -49.13 63.35 2.81
N ILE A 80 -48.52 64.20 1.99
CA ILE A 80 -48.71 65.68 2.05
C ILE A 80 -49.22 66.14 0.68
N GLU A 81 -50.38 66.70 0.63
CA GLU A 81 -50.97 67.38 -0.54
C GLU A 81 -50.59 68.87 -0.47
N ILE A 82 -49.71 69.35 -1.35
CA ILE A 82 -49.39 70.75 -1.48
C ILE A 82 -50.20 71.34 -2.63
N PRO A 83 -51.10 72.32 -2.37
CA PRO A 83 -51.86 72.92 -3.43
C PRO A 83 -50.98 73.46 -4.55
N GLY A 84 -51.22 72.98 -5.77
CA GLY A 84 -50.43 73.39 -6.95
C GLY A 84 -49.14 72.59 -7.22
N PHE A 85 -48.78 71.54 -6.41
CA PHE A 85 -47.63 70.74 -6.62
C PHE A 85 -47.91 69.23 -6.57
N ALA A 86 -47.87 68.55 -7.73
CA ALA A 86 -48.04 67.08 -7.78
C ALA A 86 -46.78 66.36 -7.49
N ILE A 87 -46.68 65.69 -6.33
CA ILE A 87 -45.56 64.81 -5.99
C ILE A 87 -45.70 63.53 -6.82
N LYS A 88 -44.73 63.25 -7.73
CA LYS A 88 -44.70 62.00 -8.52
C LYS A 88 -44.49 60.80 -7.61
N THR A 89 -45.43 59.86 -7.63
CA THR A 89 -45.30 58.61 -6.93
C THR A 89 -44.31 57.71 -7.68
N LEU A 90 -43.59 56.86 -6.94
CA LEU A 90 -42.73 55.84 -7.51
C LEU A 90 -43.52 54.83 -8.36
N PRO A 91 -42.94 54.33 -9.48
CA PRO A 91 -43.58 53.25 -10.22
C PRO A 91 -43.52 51.96 -9.39
N LYS A 92 -44.56 51.10 -9.56
CA LYS A 92 -44.64 49.81 -8.87
C LYS A 92 -43.61 48.82 -9.38
N ASP A 93 -43.16 48.95 -10.63
CA ASP A 93 -42.08 48.20 -11.24
C ASP A 93 -40.74 48.85 -10.90
N GLN A 94 -39.84 48.05 -10.29
CA GLN A 94 -38.52 48.52 -9.85
C GLN A 94 -37.42 47.63 -10.44
N TYR A 95 -36.34 48.24 -10.81
CA TYR A 95 -35.22 47.57 -11.45
C TYR A 95 -33.90 48.04 -10.82
N LYS A 96 -33.02 47.10 -10.50
CA LYS A 96 -31.67 47.38 -9.96
C LYS A 96 -30.66 46.41 -10.57
N ILE A 97 -29.53 46.94 -11.00
CA ILE A 97 -28.33 46.17 -11.31
C ILE A 97 -27.21 46.76 -10.50
N TYR A 98 -26.42 45.96 -9.83
CA TYR A 98 -25.31 46.42 -9.01
C TYR A 98 -24.16 45.44 -8.99
N ALA A 99 -22.94 45.96 -8.80
CA ALA A 99 -21.75 45.22 -8.46
C ALA A 99 -21.45 45.45 -6.98
N GLU A 100 -21.17 44.39 -6.25
CA GLU A 100 -20.80 44.45 -4.84
C GLU A 100 -19.45 43.74 -4.65
N VAL A 101 -18.50 44.44 -4.02
CA VAL A 101 -17.23 43.85 -3.56
C VAL A 101 -17.33 43.66 -2.06
N ASN A 102 -17.15 42.40 -1.64
CA ASN A 102 -17.12 42.03 -0.25
C ASN A 102 -15.71 41.60 0.15
N GLN A 103 -15.12 42.22 1.17
CA GLN A 103 -13.82 41.89 1.74
C GLN A 103 -14.01 41.35 3.17
N SER A 104 -13.62 40.09 3.40
CA SER A 104 -13.61 39.54 4.75
C SER A 104 -12.48 40.16 5.57
N LEU A 105 -12.82 40.80 6.68
CA LEU A 105 -11.87 41.35 7.66
C LEU A 105 -11.64 40.34 8.80
N TYR A 106 -12.69 39.67 9.22
CA TYR A 106 -12.66 38.65 10.23
C TYR A 106 -13.72 37.55 9.88
N ASP A 107 -13.25 36.32 9.68
CA ASP A 107 -14.07 35.18 9.25
C ASP A 107 -14.40 34.20 10.40
N GLY A 108 -14.08 34.56 11.67
CA GLY A 108 -14.20 33.67 12.81
C GLY A 108 -13.15 32.53 12.81
N GLY A 109 -12.08 32.63 12.00
CA GLY A 109 -11.06 31.61 11.84
C GLY A 109 -11.49 30.43 10.96
N THR A 110 -12.58 30.58 10.20
CA THR A 110 -13.16 29.54 9.31
C THR A 110 -12.12 29.04 8.30
N ILE A 111 -11.45 29.93 7.57
CA ILE A 111 -10.45 29.59 6.56
C ILE A 111 -9.23 28.90 7.18
N LYS A 112 -8.76 29.38 8.33
CA LYS A 112 -7.67 28.74 9.06
C LYS A 112 -8.01 27.28 9.45
N ARG A 113 -9.22 27.05 9.95
CA ARG A 113 -9.66 25.69 10.36
C ARG A 113 -9.96 24.80 9.15
N GLN A 114 -10.43 25.37 8.05
CA GLN A 114 -10.62 24.64 6.80
C GLN A 114 -9.27 24.18 6.22
N ASN A 115 -8.24 25.02 6.27
CA ASN A 115 -6.88 24.62 5.91
C ASN A 115 -6.34 23.47 6.80
N ALA A 116 -6.61 23.53 8.12
CA ALA A 116 -6.22 22.45 9.04
C ALA A 116 -6.91 21.14 8.71
N ILE A 117 -8.20 21.16 8.34
CA ILE A 117 -8.93 19.96 7.87
C ILE A 117 -8.30 19.43 6.58
N ALA A 118 -7.99 20.28 5.60
CA ALA A 118 -7.37 19.88 4.35
C ALA A 118 -6.01 19.19 4.59
N GLN A 119 -5.19 19.74 5.50
CA GLN A 119 -3.92 19.14 5.90
C GLN A 119 -4.10 17.77 6.58
N SER A 120 -4.99 17.70 7.57
CA SER A 120 -5.27 16.45 8.29
C SER A 120 -5.86 15.37 7.37
N ASN A 121 -6.74 15.77 6.43
CA ASN A 121 -7.28 14.83 5.44
C ASN A 121 -6.18 14.28 4.52
N THR A 122 -5.25 15.13 4.08
CA THR A 122 -4.11 14.66 3.27
C THR A 122 -3.22 13.70 4.04
N GLN A 123 -3.00 13.92 5.35
CA GLN A 123 -2.25 12.98 6.20
C GLN A 123 -2.94 11.62 6.31
N VAL A 124 -4.27 11.60 6.41
CA VAL A 124 -5.05 10.35 6.41
C VAL A 124 -4.90 9.62 5.07
N GLU A 125 -5.05 10.32 3.95
CA GLU A 125 -4.94 9.69 2.62
C GLU A 125 -3.51 9.23 2.32
N ASP A 126 -2.48 10.00 2.69
CA ASP A 126 -1.07 9.60 2.56
C ASP A 126 -0.78 8.34 3.39
N GLN A 127 -1.28 8.30 4.62
CA GLN A 127 -1.10 7.13 5.49
C GLN A 127 -1.86 5.89 5.01
N LYS A 128 -2.99 6.04 4.32
CA LYS A 128 -3.66 4.91 3.64
C LYS A 128 -2.78 4.32 2.55
N ILE A 129 -2.09 5.17 1.80
CA ILE A 129 -1.13 4.70 0.79
C ILE A 129 0.00 3.91 1.47
N GLU A 130 0.55 4.39 2.59
CA GLU A 130 1.57 3.66 3.34
C GLU A 130 1.08 2.28 3.82
N VAL A 131 -0.17 2.19 4.29
CA VAL A 131 -0.79 0.91 4.66
C VAL A 131 -0.87 -0.03 3.46
N GLU A 132 -1.29 0.44 2.29
CA GLU A 132 -1.37 -0.39 1.09
C GLU A 132 0.03 -0.80 0.56
N LEU A 133 1.02 0.11 0.61
CA LEU A 133 2.41 -0.20 0.27
C LEU A 133 3.02 -1.23 1.23
N TYR A 134 2.65 -1.17 2.51
CA TYR A 134 3.14 -2.13 3.50
C TYR A 134 2.65 -3.56 3.24
N LYS A 135 1.41 -3.73 2.75
CA LYS A 135 0.84 -5.05 2.40
C LYS A 135 1.59 -5.77 1.29
N ILE A 136 2.36 -5.04 0.47
CA ILE A 136 3.18 -5.64 -0.60
C ILE A 136 4.24 -6.57 -0.02
N ARG A 137 4.72 -6.32 1.21
CA ARG A 137 5.74 -7.16 1.86
C ARG A 137 5.34 -8.63 1.91
N GLU A 138 4.11 -8.94 2.29
CA GLU A 138 3.61 -10.32 2.35
C GLU A 138 3.63 -11.01 0.98
N ARG A 139 3.26 -10.28 -0.09
CA ARG A 139 3.31 -10.83 -1.46
C ARG A 139 4.74 -11.04 -1.93
N ILE A 140 5.65 -10.15 -1.58
CA ILE A 140 7.09 -10.31 -1.89
C ILE A 140 7.63 -11.52 -1.14
N ASN A 141 7.30 -11.71 0.14
CA ASN A 141 7.68 -12.89 0.90
C ASN A 141 7.27 -14.19 0.19
N GLN A 142 6.01 -14.31 -0.21
CA GLN A 142 5.51 -15.50 -0.90
C GLN A 142 6.30 -15.80 -2.18
N ILE A 143 6.60 -14.77 -2.98
CA ILE A 143 7.35 -14.93 -4.23
C ILE A 143 8.81 -15.26 -3.94
N TYR A 144 9.45 -14.51 -3.06
CA TYR A 144 10.87 -14.64 -2.73
C TYR A 144 11.19 -16.02 -2.14
N PHE A 145 10.46 -16.43 -1.11
CA PHE A 145 10.61 -17.75 -0.49
C PHE A 145 10.16 -18.89 -1.42
N GLY A 146 9.22 -18.61 -2.34
CA GLY A 146 8.87 -19.51 -3.42
C GLY A 146 10.05 -19.80 -4.36
N VAL A 147 10.81 -18.78 -4.76
CA VAL A 147 12.04 -18.97 -5.56
C VAL A 147 13.08 -19.78 -4.79
N LEU A 148 13.32 -19.45 -3.51
CA LEU A 148 14.28 -20.20 -2.69
C LEU A 148 13.91 -21.67 -2.55
N LEU A 149 12.60 -21.98 -2.36
CA LEU A 149 12.14 -23.38 -2.29
C LEU A 149 12.40 -24.12 -3.61
N LEU A 150 12.12 -23.48 -4.75
CA LEU A 150 12.35 -24.09 -6.05
C LEU A 150 13.85 -24.31 -6.32
N ASP A 151 14.73 -23.41 -5.86
CA ASP A 151 16.18 -23.60 -5.94
C ASP A 151 16.65 -24.81 -5.12
N GLU A 152 16.17 -24.95 -3.89
CA GLU A 152 16.46 -26.13 -3.06
C GLU A 152 15.95 -27.43 -3.70
N GLN A 153 14.74 -27.42 -4.26
CA GLN A 153 14.19 -28.58 -4.96
C GLN A 153 14.96 -28.93 -6.25
N MET A 154 15.44 -27.93 -7.00
CA MET A 154 16.28 -28.16 -8.16
C MET A 154 17.62 -28.79 -7.78
N ALA A 155 18.26 -28.34 -6.69
CA ALA A 155 19.47 -28.95 -6.17
C ALA A 155 19.27 -30.44 -5.80
N GLN A 156 18.11 -30.78 -5.22
CA GLN A 156 17.76 -32.19 -4.93
C GLN A 156 17.59 -33.02 -6.21
N VAL A 157 16.92 -32.47 -7.22
CA VAL A 157 16.77 -33.13 -8.54
C VAL A 157 18.14 -33.45 -9.15
N ASP A 158 19.12 -32.55 -9.05
CA ASP A 158 20.47 -32.79 -9.58
C ASP A 158 21.20 -33.91 -8.83
N LEU A 159 21.01 -34.03 -7.51
CA LEU A 159 21.54 -35.15 -6.72
C LEU A 159 20.92 -36.49 -7.14
N ILE A 160 19.61 -36.53 -7.35
CA ILE A 160 18.92 -37.74 -7.83
C ILE A 160 19.42 -38.14 -9.21
N LYS A 161 19.59 -37.21 -10.13
CA LYS A 161 20.13 -37.48 -11.47
C LYS A 161 21.53 -38.08 -11.40
N GLN A 162 22.40 -37.59 -10.50
CA GLN A 162 23.73 -38.15 -10.27
C GLN A 162 23.65 -39.61 -9.76
N ASP A 163 22.79 -39.87 -8.78
CA ASP A 163 22.59 -41.22 -8.24
C ASP A 163 22.04 -42.20 -9.30
N LEU A 164 21.02 -41.76 -10.08
CA LEU A 164 20.46 -42.54 -11.17
C LEU A 164 21.48 -42.80 -12.28
N THR A 165 22.26 -41.79 -12.70
CA THR A 165 23.29 -41.93 -13.70
C THR A 165 24.32 -42.97 -13.30
N SER A 166 24.81 -42.91 -12.07
CA SER A 166 25.75 -43.89 -11.50
C SER A 166 25.15 -45.31 -11.49
N SER A 167 23.87 -45.45 -11.08
CA SER A 167 23.20 -46.72 -11.01
C SER A 167 22.94 -47.34 -12.39
N ILE A 168 22.54 -46.51 -13.39
CA ILE A 168 22.33 -46.94 -14.78
C ILE A 168 23.66 -47.51 -15.36
N GLN A 169 24.76 -46.76 -15.22
CA GLN A 169 26.09 -47.19 -15.71
C GLN A 169 26.51 -48.55 -15.12
N LYS A 170 26.25 -48.74 -13.83
CA LYS A 170 26.59 -49.97 -13.12
C LYS A 170 25.71 -51.14 -13.61
N VAL A 171 24.40 -50.95 -13.70
CA VAL A 171 23.47 -51.98 -14.19
C VAL A 171 23.74 -52.35 -15.64
N GLU A 172 24.03 -51.38 -16.52
CA GLU A 172 24.43 -51.65 -17.91
C GLU A 172 25.69 -52.48 -18.00
N SER A 173 26.70 -52.24 -17.12
CA SER A 173 27.89 -53.07 -17.03
C SER A 173 27.56 -54.49 -16.61
N SER A 174 26.66 -54.64 -15.63
CA SER A 174 26.19 -55.97 -15.19
C SER A 174 25.44 -56.73 -16.26
N ILE A 175 24.63 -56.01 -17.10
CA ILE A 175 23.94 -56.60 -18.25
C ILE A 175 24.95 -57.12 -19.28
N ARG A 176 26.00 -56.35 -19.61
CA ARG A 176 27.08 -56.78 -20.52
C ARG A 176 27.80 -58.03 -20.01
N ASN A 177 27.89 -58.18 -18.70
CA ASN A 177 28.51 -59.36 -18.05
C ASN A 177 27.50 -60.52 -17.84
N GLY A 178 26.24 -60.39 -18.27
CA GLY A 178 25.20 -61.39 -18.13
C GLY A 178 24.67 -61.61 -16.70
N THR A 179 24.92 -60.65 -15.77
CA THR A 179 24.56 -60.75 -14.35
C THR A 179 23.33 -59.90 -13.98
N ALA A 180 22.75 -59.16 -14.91
CA ALA A 180 21.54 -58.37 -14.69
C ALA A 180 20.60 -58.41 -15.91
N PHE A 181 19.30 -58.18 -15.69
CA PHE A 181 18.27 -58.13 -16.74
C PHE A 181 18.17 -56.74 -17.32
N LYS A 182 17.89 -56.63 -18.62
CA LYS A 182 17.69 -55.36 -19.31
C LYS A 182 16.58 -54.46 -18.68
N THR A 183 15.52 -55.11 -18.17
CA THR A 183 14.41 -54.45 -17.49
C THR A 183 14.87 -53.57 -16.32
N ASN A 184 15.97 -53.93 -15.61
CA ASN A 184 16.50 -53.12 -14.53
C ASN A 184 17.06 -51.76 -15.05
N ALA A 185 17.71 -51.73 -16.22
CA ALA A 185 18.16 -50.51 -16.84
C ALA A 185 16.97 -49.66 -17.36
N ASP A 186 15.97 -50.31 -17.99
CA ASP A 186 14.78 -49.62 -18.51
C ASP A 186 13.99 -48.96 -17.37
N ILE A 187 13.88 -49.59 -16.19
CA ILE A 187 13.25 -49.00 -14.99
C ILE A 187 13.99 -47.76 -14.50
N LEU A 188 15.33 -47.78 -14.39
CA LEU A 188 16.15 -46.67 -13.98
C LEU A 188 16.12 -45.52 -15.00
N GLN A 189 16.11 -45.84 -16.31
CA GLN A 189 15.95 -44.82 -17.36
C GLN A 189 14.58 -44.17 -17.33
N ALA A 190 13.49 -44.91 -17.07
CA ALA A 190 12.18 -44.33 -16.91
C ALA A 190 12.11 -43.34 -15.72
N GLU A 191 12.75 -43.68 -14.60
CA GLU A 191 12.85 -42.74 -13.46
C GLU A 191 13.71 -41.52 -13.74
N MET A 192 14.80 -41.66 -14.53
CA MET A 192 15.60 -40.53 -15.01
C MET A 192 14.74 -39.55 -15.83
N LEU A 193 13.95 -40.08 -16.79
CA LEU A 193 13.06 -39.21 -17.60
C LEU A 193 12.00 -38.52 -16.77
N LYS A 194 11.46 -39.19 -15.75
CA LYS A 194 10.51 -38.60 -14.79
C LYS A 194 11.19 -37.49 -13.96
N THR A 195 12.47 -37.69 -13.59
CA THR A 195 13.27 -36.69 -12.88
C THR A 195 13.59 -35.49 -13.80
N ASP A 196 13.82 -35.72 -15.11
CA ASP A 196 13.96 -34.64 -16.09
C ASP A 196 12.66 -33.83 -16.26
N GLN A 197 11.51 -34.50 -16.32
CA GLN A 197 10.21 -33.85 -16.36
C GLN A 197 10.02 -32.93 -15.13
N ARG A 198 10.34 -33.40 -13.94
CA ARG A 198 10.28 -32.62 -12.71
C ARG A 198 11.22 -31.41 -12.77
N ALA A 199 12.44 -31.55 -13.31
CA ALA A 199 13.38 -30.45 -13.48
C ALA A 199 12.80 -29.33 -14.39
N ILE A 200 12.10 -29.72 -15.47
CA ILE A 200 11.42 -28.77 -16.37
C ILE A 200 10.33 -27.99 -15.64
N GLU A 201 9.51 -28.68 -14.83
CA GLU A 201 8.42 -28.06 -14.06
C GLU A 201 8.97 -27.06 -13.01
N LEU A 202 10.00 -27.47 -12.26
CA LEU A 202 10.63 -26.59 -11.25
C LEU A 202 11.27 -25.36 -11.89
N LYS A 203 11.97 -25.55 -13.02
CA LYS A 203 12.59 -24.44 -13.76
C LYS A 203 11.55 -23.45 -14.25
N ALA A 204 10.47 -23.92 -14.88
CA ALA A 204 9.37 -23.07 -15.34
C ALA A 204 8.69 -22.32 -14.17
N GLY A 205 8.50 -22.99 -13.04
CA GLY A 205 7.98 -22.39 -11.81
C GLY A 205 8.89 -21.27 -11.28
N LYS A 206 10.21 -21.51 -11.23
CA LYS A 206 11.18 -20.50 -10.83
C LYS A 206 11.18 -19.27 -11.76
N GLU A 207 11.17 -19.50 -13.06
CA GLU A 207 11.09 -18.42 -14.06
C GLU A 207 9.83 -17.58 -13.86
N ALA A 208 8.68 -18.20 -13.62
CA ALA A 208 7.44 -17.50 -13.34
C ALA A 208 7.52 -16.62 -12.07
N TYR A 209 8.06 -17.14 -10.97
CA TYR A 209 8.26 -16.35 -9.76
C TYR A 209 9.25 -15.21 -9.96
N LEU A 210 10.37 -15.44 -10.66
CA LEU A 210 11.34 -14.37 -10.99
C LEU A 210 10.72 -13.29 -11.86
N MET A 211 9.89 -13.64 -12.85
CA MET A 211 9.14 -12.66 -13.65
C MET A 211 8.18 -11.85 -12.77
N MET A 212 7.44 -12.49 -11.86
CA MET A 212 6.56 -11.78 -10.92
C MET A 212 7.33 -10.84 -9.99
N LEU A 213 8.46 -11.28 -9.45
CA LEU A 213 9.33 -10.46 -8.61
C LEU A 213 9.88 -9.27 -9.42
N GLY A 214 10.31 -9.52 -10.66
CA GLY A 214 10.80 -8.50 -11.58
C GLY A 214 9.78 -7.39 -11.85
N ILE A 215 8.49 -7.73 -12.01
CA ILE A 215 7.40 -6.76 -12.13
C ILE A 215 7.29 -5.89 -10.86
N PHE A 216 7.38 -6.49 -9.67
CA PHE A 216 7.32 -5.72 -8.42
C PHE A 216 8.49 -4.75 -8.28
N ILE A 217 9.72 -5.21 -8.52
CA ILE A 217 10.93 -4.40 -8.34
C ILE A 217 11.28 -3.50 -9.53
N GLY A 218 10.52 -3.59 -10.65
CA GLY A 218 10.76 -2.79 -11.86
C GLY A 218 12.03 -3.16 -12.61
N GLN A 219 12.51 -4.41 -12.49
CA GLN A 219 13.75 -4.90 -13.10
C GLN A 219 13.52 -6.29 -13.69
N GLU A 220 13.99 -6.53 -14.91
CA GLU A 220 13.98 -7.89 -15.51
C GLU A 220 14.98 -8.78 -14.77
N LEU A 221 14.50 -9.91 -14.27
CA LEU A 221 15.32 -10.93 -13.62
C LEU A 221 15.54 -12.10 -14.58
N SER A 222 16.80 -12.49 -14.77
CA SER A 222 17.13 -13.65 -15.60
C SER A 222 16.87 -14.97 -14.85
N PRO A 223 16.65 -16.10 -15.54
CA PRO A 223 16.49 -17.42 -14.91
C PRO A 223 17.68 -17.83 -14.03
N GLY A 224 18.87 -17.27 -14.27
CA GLY A 224 20.08 -17.50 -13.48
C GLY A 224 20.22 -16.60 -12.27
N THR A 225 19.25 -15.71 -12.00
CA THR A 225 19.28 -14.85 -10.81
C THR A 225 19.21 -15.71 -9.54
N THR A 226 20.15 -15.48 -8.63
CA THR A 226 20.17 -16.11 -7.30
C THR A 226 19.70 -15.11 -6.26
N LEU A 227 18.83 -15.56 -5.36
CA LEU A 227 18.38 -14.78 -4.21
C LEU A 227 19.22 -15.13 -2.98
N GLU A 228 19.48 -14.15 -2.14
CA GLU A 228 20.14 -14.39 -0.86
C GLU A 228 19.18 -15.12 0.10
N ARG A 229 19.63 -16.16 0.78
CA ARG A 229 18.84 -16.79 1.83
C ARG A 229 18.87 -15.89 3.07
N PRO A 230 17.72 -15.34 3.51
CA PRO A 230 17.69 -14.51 4.69
C PRO A 230 18.06 -15.30 5.95
N THR A 231 18.58 -14.61 6.95
CA THR A 231 18.90 -15.21 8.24
C THR A 231 17.65 -15.51 9.07
N ASP A 232 17.71 -16.54 9.90
CA ASP A 232 16.66 -16.88 10.84
C ASP A 232 16.40 -15.69 11.79
N VAL A 233 15.15 -15.40 12.05
CA VAL A 233 14.74 -14.30 12.92
C VAL A 233 14.08 -14.86 14.18
N GLN A 234 14.60 -14.45 15.34
CA GLN A 234 13.93 -14.80 16.59
C GLN A 234 12.67 -13.99 16.78
N ALA A 235 11.51 -14.66 16.72
CA ALA A 235 10.23 -14.06 17.02
C ALA A 235 10.17 -13.67 18.51
N ALA A 236 10.04 -12.38 18.80
CA ALA A 236 9.86 -11.92 20.18
C ALA A 236 8.46 -12.30 20.71
N ASP A 237 8.37 -12.59 22.01
CA ASP A 237 7.16 -13.10 22.69
C ASP A 237 6.09 -12.05 22.94
N ASP A 238 5.80 -11.09 22.33
CA ASP A 238 4.76 -10.04 22.43
C ASP A 238 5.34 -8.65 22.10
N PRO A 239 5.86 -8.49 20.87
CA PRO A 239 6.43 -7.20 20.46
C PRO A 239 5.33 -6.14 20.37
N GLU A 240 5.71 -4.89 20.54
CA GLU A 240 4.84 -3.76 20.26
C GLU A 240 4.49 -3.72 18.77
N ILE A 241 3.19 -3.57 18.46
CA ILE A 241 2.70 -3.50 17.09
C ILE A 241 2.97 -2.09 16.55
N SER A 242 3.94 -1.97 15.62
CA SER A 242 4.37 -0.70 15.01
C SER A 242 3.95 -0.55 13.54
N ARG A 243 2.85 -1.20 13.15
CA ARG A 243 2.33 -1.18 11.79
C ARG A 243 1.80 0.20 11.36
N PRO A 244 1.87 0.53 10.05
CA PRO A 244 1.37 1.81 9.51
C PRO A 244 -0.10 2.10 9.82
N GLU A 245 -0.94 1.08 10.05
CA GLU A 245 -2.35 1.22 10.42
C GLU A 245 -2.51 1.96 11.77
N MET A 246 -1.57 1.83 12.70
CA MET A 246 -1.62 2.53 13.97
C MET A 246 -1.50 4.05 13.78
N ALA A 247 -0.63 4.50 12.89
CA ALA A 247 -0.52 5.90 12.50
C ALA A 247 -1.79 6.37 11.75
N LEU A 248 -2.39 5.52 10.91
CA LEU A 248 -3.64 5.83 10.21
C LEU A 248 -4.77 6.17 11.19
N TYR A 249 -4.98 5.36 12.23
CA TYR A 249 -6.01 5.64 13.24
C TYR A 249 -5.72 6.94 14.01
N ASN A 250 -4.45 7.24 14.28
CA ASN A 250 -4.07 8.50 14.90
C ASN A 250 -4.40 9.71 14.00
N TYR A 251 -4.07 9.66 12.72
CA TYR A 251 -4.39 10.74 11.79
C TYR A 251 -5.91 10.90 11.56
N GLN A 252 -6.67 9.81 11.52
CA GLN A 252 -8.14 9.86 11.47
C GLN A 252 -8.72 10.57 12.70
N SER A 253 -8.19 10.29 13.90
CA SER A 253 -8.61 10.97 15.13
C SER A 253 -8.26 12.46 15.11
N GLN A 254 -7.09 12.83 14.58
CA GLN A 254 -6.70 14.22 14.39
C GLN A 254 -7.62 14.95 13.40
N LEU A 255 -8.03 14.30 12.31
CA LEU A 255 -8.97 14.85 11.35
C LEU A 255 -10.32 15.17 12.00
N PHE A 256 -10.90 14.24 12.77
CA PHE A 256 -12.16 14.50 13.48
C PHE A 256 -12.01 15.60 14.52
N THR A 257 -10.87 15.70 15.20
CA THR A 257 -10.56 16.80 16.12
C THR A 257 -10.48 18.16 15.39
N ALA A 258 -9.85 18.20 14.19
CA ALA A 258 -9.82 19.39 13.36
C ALA A 258 -11.24 19.81 12.89
N GLN A 259 -12.09 18.84 12.56
CA GLN A 259 -13.50 19.07 12.21
C GLN A 259 -14.30 19.61 13.40
N GLN A 260 -14.05 19.13 14.63
CA GLN A 260 -14.68 19.72 15.84
C GLN A 260 -14.29 21.18 16.02
N GLN A 261 -13.00 21.51 15.82
CA GLN A 261 -12.50 22.88 15.93
C GLN A 261 -13.08 23.78 14.82
N PHE A 262 -13.26 23.26 13.63
CA PHE A 262 -13.96 23.99 12.55
C PHE A 262 -15.42 24.25 12.88
N ASN A 263 -16.13 23.28 13.45
CA ASN A 263 -17.53 23.43 13.83
C ASN A 263 -17.72 24.58 14.84
N ASN A 264 -16.76 24.78 15.75
CA ASN A 264 -16.79 25.89 16.70
C ASN A 264 -16.74 27.27 16.03
N THR A 265 -16.13 27.39 14.80
CA THR A 265 -16.06 28.67 14.09
C THR A 265 -17.41 29.19 13.62
N ARG A 266 -18.42 28.30 13.50
CA ARG A 266 -19.79 28.67 13.11
C ARG A 266 -20.50 29.53 14.14
N LEU A 267 -20.01 29.55 15.39
CA LEU A 267 -20.54 30.36 16.47
C LEU A 267 -19.95 31.75 16.54
N LEU A 268 -18.88 32.01 15.80
CA LEU A 268 -18.19 33.28 15.86
C LEU A 268 -18.80 34.27 14.86
N PRO A 269 -18.92 35.56 15.26
CA PRO A 269 -19.35 36.59 14.32
C PRO A 269 -18.32 36.75 13.19
N LYS A 270 -18.80 37.17 12.02
CA LYS A 270 -17.94 37.49 10.86
C LYS A 270 -18.09 38.98 10.57
N LEU A 271 -16.98 39.63 10.28
CA LEU A 271 -16.92 41.07 9.94
C LEU A 271 -16.35 41.23 8.54
N GLY A 272 -17.04 41.94 7.70
CA GLY A 272 -16.60 42.28 6.35
C GLY A 272 -16.77 43.74 6.03
N LEU A 273 -15.95 44.21 5.12
CA LEU A 273 -16.13 45.47 4.41
C LEU A 273 -16.90 45.19 3.12
N PHE A 274 -17.88 45.99 2.78
CA PHE A 274 -18.54 45.92 1.49
C PHE A 274 -18.59 47.27 0.80
N VAL A 275 -18.50 47.28 -0.52
CA VAL A 275 -18.72 48.41 -1.39
C VAL A 275 -19.62 47.95 -2.52
N GLN A 276 -20.74 48.59 -2.70
CA GLN A 276 -21.74 48.32 -3.73
C GLN A 276 -21.90 49.57 -4.61
N GLY A 277 -21.79 49.41 -5.92
CA GLY A 277 -22.13 50.41 -6.90
C GLY A 277 -23.21 49.90 -7.86
N GLY A 278 -24.19 50.67 -8.16
CA GLY A 278 -25.31 50.20 -8.99
C GLY A 278 -26.03 51.29 -9.78
N TYR A 279 -26.94 50.82 -10.63
CA TYR A 279 -27.87 51.63 -11.41
C TYR A 279 -29.26 51.04 -11.25
N GLY A 280 -30.25 51.89 -10.95
CA GLY A 280 -31.58 51.37 -10.68
C GLY A 280 -32.66 52.44 -10.61
N ARG A 281 -33.90 51.96 -10.59
CA ARG A 281 -35.11 52.77 -10.41
C ARG A 281 -36.02 52.17 -9.36
N PRO A 282 -36.27 52.78 -8.20
CA PRO A 282 -35.50 53.94 -7.71
C PRO A 282 -34.07 53.55 -7.30
N ALA A 283 -33.17 54.50 -7.32
CA ALA A 283 -31.84 54.35 -6.73
C ALA A 283 -31.88 54.51 -5.20
N LEU A 284 -30.99 55.25 -4.57
CA LEU A 284 -31.05 55.56 -3.13
C LEU A 284 -32.09 56.59 -2.77
N ASN A 285 -32.33 57.57 -3.67
CA ASN A 285 -33.36 58.56 -3.44
C ASN A 285 -34.74 58.01 -3.87
N LEU A 286 -35.52 57.60 -2.89
CA LEU A 286 -36.83 57.06 -3.09
C LEU A 286 -37.89 58.08 -3.60
N LEU A 287 -37.55 59.34 -3.68
CA LEU A 287 -38.45 60.38 -4.22
C LEU A 287 -38.23 60.64 -5.72
N LEU A 288 -37.18 60.09 -6.32
CA LEU A 288 -36.88 60.20 -7.74
C LEU A 288 -37.30 58.94 -8.50
N PRO A 289 -38.32 59.02 -9.39
CA PRO A 289 -38.81 57.90 -10.16
C PRO A 289 -37.96 57.58 -11.41
N THR A 290 -36.73 58.09 -11.47
CA THR A 290 -35.81 57.95 -12.59
C THR A 290 -34.76 56.91 -12.31
N PHE A 291 -34.10 56.42 -13.35
CA PHE A 291 -32.93 55.55 -13.22
C PHE A 291 -31.72 56.41 -12.87
N GLU A 292 -31.07 56.06 -11.75
CA GLU A 292 -29.89 56.80 -11.22
C GLU A 292 -28.79 55.80 -10.82
N THR A 293 -27.57 56.29 -10.89
CA THR A 293 -26.41 55.58 -10.32
C THR A 293 -26.30 55.81 -8.83
N TYR A 294 -25.82 54.82 -8.10
CA TYR A 294 -25.62 54.97 -6.66
C TYR A 294 -24.41 54.14 -6.18
N TYR A 295 -23.90 54.46 -5.01
CA TYR A 295 -22.97 53.61 -4.30
C TYR A 295 -23.28 53.60 -2.80
N ILE A 296 -22.94 52.46 -2.16
CA ILE A 296 -23.04 52.26 -0.71
C ILE A 296 -21.77 51.51 -0.28
N GLY A 297 -21.17 51.96 0.79
CA GLY A 297 -20.01 51.28 1.40
C GLY A 297 -20.18 51.26 2.92
N GLY A 298 -19.67 50.21 3.53
CA GLY A 298 -19.78 50.05 4.98
C GLY A 298 -19.19 48.78 5.52
N LEU A 299 -19.32 48.62 6.83
CA LEU A 299 -19.00 47.38 7.55
C LEU A 299 -20.27 46.53 7.71
N ARG A 300 -20.14 45.23 7.47
CA ARG A 300 -21.23 44.26 7.64
C ARG A 300 -20.82 43.23 8.68
N LEU A 301 -21.54 43.19 9.80
CA LEU A 301 -21.41 42.18 10.82
C LEU A 301 -22.46 41.09 10.52
N ASN A 302 -22.00 39.84 10.40
CA ASN A 302 -22.88 38.69 10.22
C ASN A 302 -22.63 37.68 11.35
N TRP A 303 -23.67 37.40 12.15
CA TRP A 303 -23.62 36.46 13.25
C TRP A 303 -24.79 35.49 13.19
N ASN A 304 -24.50 34.25 12.80
CA ASN A 304 -25.52 33.22 12.64
C ASN A 304 -25.74 32.45 13.95
N LEU A 305 -26.70 32.88 14.76
CA LEU A 305 -27.05 32.24 16.03
C LEU A 305 -27.81 30.91 15.86
N SER A 306 -28.42 30.65 14.72
CA SER A 306 -29.16 29.40 14.46
C SER A 306 -28.22 28.18 14.40
N SER A 307 -26.91 28.37 14.23
CA SER A 307 -25.89 27.33 14.36
C SER A 307 -25.90 26.66 15.74
N LEU A 308 -26.37 27.34 16.79
CA LEU A 308 -26.51 26.78 18.14
C LEU A 308 -27.47 25.59 18.18
N TYR A 309 -28.49 25.55 17.33
CA TYR A 309 -29.48 24.46 17.32
C TYR A 309 -28.89 23.09 16.99
N ASN A 310 -27.87 23.06 16.17
CA ASN A 310 -27.26 21.82 15.67
C ASN A 310 -25.91 21.50 16.32
N MET A 311 -25.23 22.48 16.86
CA MET A 311 -23.86 22.38 17.35
C MET A 311 -23.66 21.20 18.33
N ARG A 312 -24.58 21.00 19.27
CA ARG A 312 -24.47 19.90 20.24
C ARG A 312 -24.55 18.55 19.56
N ARG A 313 -25.43 18.40 18.59
CA ARG A 313 -25.60 17.16 17.80
C ARG A 313 -24.41 16.91 16.89
N ASP A 314 -23.93 17.94 16.19
CA ASP A 314 -22.72 17.86 15.34
C ASP A 314 -21.50 17.43 16.19
N LYS A 315 -21.33 18.00 17.38
CA LYS A 315 -20.26 17.60 18.29
C LYS A 315 -20.42 16.15 18.78
N GLN A 316 -21.62 15.73 19.10
CA GLN A 316 -21.91 14.34 19.50
C GLN A 316 -21.62 13.37 18.34
N GLN A 317 -22.00 13.71 17.11
CA GLN A 317 -21.70 12.91 15.93
C GLN A 317 -20.18 12.74 15.70
N LEU A 318 -19.42 13.83 15.82
CA LEU A 318 -17.94 13.75 15.73
C LEU A 318 -17.32 12.92 16.86
N ASN A 319 -17.88 12.97 18.07
CA ASN A 319 -17.44 12.10 19.17
C ASN A 319 -17.74 10.62 18.87
N ILE A 320 -18.90 10.31 18.28
CA ILE A 320 -19.24 8.94 17.84
C ILE A 320 -18.25 8.48 16.75
N ASN A 321 -17.90 9.34 15.82
CA ASN A 321 -16.89 9.02 14.79
C ASN A 321 -15.52 8.72 15.42
N LEU A 322 -15.08 9.50 16.43
CA LEU A 322 -13.85 9.23 17.18
C LEU A 322 -13.89 7.88 17.90
N GLN A 323 -15.01 7.55 18.54
CA GLN A 323 -15.21 6.23 19.14
C GLN A 323 -15.17 5.12 18.09
N GLY A 324 -15.73 5.37 16.89
CA GLY A 324 -15.68 4.46 15.76
C GLY A 324 -14.24 4.16 15.32
N VAL A 325 -13.36 5.17 15.27
CA VAL A 325 -11.92 4.97 14.99
C VAL A 325 -11.25 4.13 16.08
N ASP A 326 -11.59 4.36 17.36
CA ASP A 326 -11.03 3.57 18.45
C ASP A 326 -11.46 2.10 18.39
N VAL A 327 -12.73 1.83 18.04
CA VAL A 327 -13.22 0.45 17.82
C VAL A 327 -12.49 -0.20 16.62
N GLN A 328 -12.27 0.53 15.52
CA GLN A 328 -11.48 0.02 14.39
C GLN A 328 -10.04 -0.32 14.80
N ARG A 329 -9.40 0.54 15.58
CA ARG A 329 -8.06 0.30 16.14
C ARG A 329 -8.03 -0.95 17.03
N GLN A 330 -8.99 -1.08 17.94
CA GLN A 330 -9.10 -2.27 18.81
C GLN A 330 -9.32 -3.55 18.01
N THR A 331 -10.18 -3.50 16.99
CA THR A 331 -10.45 -4.63 16.10
C THR A 331 -9.19 -5.03 15.32
N PHE A 332 -8.44 -4.04 14.82
CA PHE A 332 -7.17 -4.27 14.14
C PHE A 332 -6.16 -4.95 15.09
N LEU A 333 -5.97 -4.42 16.28
CA LEU A 333 -5.07 -5.00 17.29
C LEU A 333 -5.49 -6.43 17.68
N PHE A 334 -6.79 -6.67 17.82
CA PHE A 334 -7.32 -8.00 18.13
C PHE A 334 -6.97 -9.01 17.02
N ASN A 335 -7.25 -8.67 15.76
CA ASN A 335 -6.96 -9.52 14.61
C ASN A 335 -5.44 -9.74 14.45
N THR A 336 -4.64 -8.69 14.62
CA THR A 336 -3.18 -8.79 14.57
C THR A 336 -2.65 -9.75 15.64
N LYS A 337 -3.15 -9.66 16.87
CA LYS A 337 -2.78 -10.58 17.95
C LYS A 337 -3.18 -12.03 17.67
N LEU A 338 -4.34 -12.27 17.06
CA LEU A 338 -4.73 -13.62 16.62
C LEU A 338 -3.75 -14.18 15.58
N THR A 339 -3.42 -13.38 14.57
CA THR A 339 -2.45 -13.78 13.53
C THR A 339 -1.08 -14.04 14.14
N MET A 340 -0.60 -13.18 15.04
CA MET A 340 0.68 -13.38 15.75
C MET A 340 0.70 -14.70 16.53
N LYS A 341 -0.37 -15.03 17.28
CA LYS A 341 -0.43 -16.30 18.03
C LYS A 341 -0.45 -17.52 17.11
N GLN A 342 -1.15 -17.45 15.97
CA GLN A 342 -1.13 -18.49 14.96
C GLN A 342 0.28 -18.69 14.39
N GLN A 343 0.93 -17.59 13.95
CA GLN A 343 2.29 -17.63 13.38
C GLN A 343 3.32 -18.13 14.40
N HIS A 344 3.22 -17.74 15.67
CA HIS A 344 4.10 -18.24 16.73
C HIS A 344 3.93 -19.78 16.93
N SER A 345 2.70 -20.27 16.92
CA SER A 345 2.43 -21.72 16.97
C SER A 345 2.97 -22.46 15.74
N ASP A 346 2.86 -21.85 14.54
CA ASP A 346 3.39 -22.43 13.30
C ASP A 346 4.93 -22.47 13.31
N ILE A 347 5.60 -21.44 13.83
CA ILE A 347 7.08 -21.41 14.02
C ILE A 347 7.51 -22.55 14.94
N ALA A 348 6.87 -22.71 16.10
CA ALA A 348 7.19 -23.81 17.04
C ALA A 348 7.00 -25.18 16.39
N LYS A 349 5.86 -25.41 15.73
CA LYS A 349 5.57 -26.65 14.98
C LYS A 349 6.63 -26.93 13.91
N LEU A 350 7.04 -25.91 13.11
CA LEU A 350 8.01 -26.08 12.04
C LEU A 350 9.39 -26.43 12.59
N ASN A 351 9.80 -25.84 13.71
CA ASN A 351 11.05 -26.21 14.39
C ASN A 351 11.04 -27.68 14.85
N ASP A 352 9.94 -28.15 15.43
CA ASP A 352 9.81 -29.54 15.84
C ASP A 352 9.85 -30.49 14.62
N LEU A 353 9.16 -30.14 13.52
CA LEU A 353 9.15 -30.93 12.28
C LEU A 353 10.55 -31.02 11.67
N ILE A 354 11.29 -29.92 11.60
CA ILE A 354 12.68 -29.90 11.09
C ILE A 354 13.57 -30.85 11.90
N GLY A 355 13.42 -30.86 13.23
CA GLY A 355 14.17 -31.78 14.09
C GLY A 355 13.86 -33.28 13.79
N VAL A 356 12.60 -33.61 13.51
CA VAL A 356 12.18 -34.97 13.13
C VAL A 356 12.63 -35.31 11.70
N ASP A 357 12.51 -34.38 10.75
CA ASP A 357 12.95 -34.58 9.36
C ASP A 357 14.42 -34.94 9.28
N GLN A 358 15.30 -34.25 10.04
CA GLN A 358 16.73 -34.55 10.11
C GLN A 358 16.99 -36.00 10.56
N GLN A 359 16.22 -36.49 11.53
CA GLN A 359 16.35 -37.88 12.00
C GLN A 359 15.86 -38.87 10.93
N ILE A 360 14.75 -38.57 10.26
CA ILE A 360 14.21 -39.41 9.15
C ILE A 360 15.27 -39.46 8.03
N ILE A 361 15.83 -38.37 7.61
CA ILE A 361 16.85 -38.30 6.54
C ILE A 361 18.08 -39.14 6.91
N ALA A 362 18.58 -39.04 8.13
CA ALA A 362 19.73 -39.82 8.58
C ALA A 362 19.46 -41.34 8.52
N LEU A 363 18.24 -41.78 8.76
CA LEU A 363 17.82 -43.17 8.61
C LEU A 363 17.66 -43.59 7.13
N ARG A 364 16.97 -42.77 6.33
CA ARG A 364 16.72 -43.03 4.91
C ARG A 364 18.00 -43.07 4.08
N GLU A 365 18.98 -42.19 4.38
CA GLU A 365 20.29 -42.16 3.73
C GLU A 365 21.06 -43.50 3.96
N ARG A 366 21.04 -44.01 5.19
CA ARG A 366 21.66 -45.33 5.50
C ARG A 366 20.96 -46.46 4.75
N ILE A 367 19.63 -46.42 4.71
CA ILE A 367 18.82 -47.46 4.00
C ILE A 367 19.12 -47.42 2.50
N LYS A 368 19.09 -46.19 1.88
CA LYS A 368 19.40 -45.99 0.46
C LYS A 368 20.83 -46.47 0.11
N THR A 369 21.81 -46.13 0.94
CA THR A 369 23.20 -46.57 0.73
C THR A 369 23.32 -48.09 0.75
N THR A 370 22.66 -48.73 1.69
CA THR A 370 22.61 -50.21 1.75
C THR A 370 21.89 -50.82 0.53
N ALA A 371 20.76 -50.27 0.15
CA ALA A 371 20.00 -50.71 -1.03
C ALA A 371 20.81 -50.53 -2.32
N LYS A 372 21.58 -49.41 -2.45
CA LYS A 372 22.47 -49.23 -3.59
C LYS A 372 23.55 -50.30 -3.68
N ALA A 373 24.20 -50.63 -2.55
CA ALA A 373 25.20 -51.70 -2.51
C ALA A 373 24.57 -53.06 -2.84
N GLN A 374 23.36 -53.35 -2.39
CA GLN A 374 22.61 -54.58 -2.72
C GLN A 374 22.24 -54.65 -4.20
N LEU A 375 21.80 -53.54 -4.81
CA LEU A 375 21.57 -53.46 -6.26
C LEU A 375 22.83 -53.71 -7.05
N ASP A 376 23.93 -53.09 -6.67
CA ASP A 376 25.27 -53.23 -7.32
C ASP A 376 25.78 -54.66 -7.31
N ASN A 377 25.38 -55.46 -6.29
CA ASN A 377 25.73 -56.89 -6.15
C ASN A 377 24.63 -57.83 -6.64
N GLY A 378 23.56 -57.34 -7.24
CA GLY A 378 22.47 -58.13 -7.79
C GLY A 378 21.58 -58.80 -6.75
N VAL A 379 21.58 -58.36 -5.48
CA VAL A 379 20.80 -58.93 -4.37
C VAL A 379 19.36 -58.44 -4.38
N ILE A 380 19.11 -57.20 -4.85
CA ILE A 380 17.77 -56.62 -4.98
C ILE A 380 17.55 -56.11 -6.40
N THR A 381 16.27 -55.87 -6.76
CA THR A 381 15.90 -55.33 -8.05
C THR A 381 16.09 -53.78 -8.13
N ALA A 382 16.13 -53.25 -9.34
CA ALA A 382 16.14 -51.80 -9.57
C ALA A 382 14.90 -51.13 -8.95
N ASN A 383 13.74 -51.79 -8.97
CA ASN A 383 12.52 -51.26 -8.36
C ASN A 383 12.60 -51.15 -6.83
N ASP A 384 13.21 -52.13 -6.18
CA ASP A 384 13.45 -52.07 -4.72
C ASP A 384 14.35 -50.90 -4.35
N TYR A 385 15.44 -50.69 -5.11
CA TYR A 385 16.34 -49.54 -4.92
C TYR A 385 15.61 -48.22 -5.14
N LEU A 386 14.84 -48.08 -6.23
CA LEU A 386 14.10 -46.85 -6.51
C LEU A 386 13.10 -46.49 -5.42
N ARG A 387 12.47 -47.47 -4.77
CA ARG A 387 11.59 -47.24 -3.63
C ARG A 387 12.34 -46.54 -2.48
N GLU A 388 13.56 -46.98 -2.15
CA GLU A 388 14.34 -46.36 -1.08
C GLU A 388 14.97 -45.01 -1.49
N LEU A 389 15.36 -44.86 -2.77
CA LEU A 389 15.83 -43.58 -3.33
C LEU A 389 14.71 -42.54 -3.26
N ASN A 390 13.50 -42.87 -3.71
CA ASN A 390 12.36 -41.95 -3.69
C ASN A 390 11.91 -41.63 -2.25
N ALA A 391 12.02 -42.58 -1.32
CA ALA A 391 11.70 -42.33 0.10
C ALA A 391 12.70 -41.39 0.77
N GLU A 392 13.98 -41.45 0.40
CA GLU A 392 15.00 -40.47 0.87
C GLU A 392 14.80 -39.11 0.24
N ASP A 393 14.54 -39.04 -1.08
CA ASP A 393 14.23 -37.78 -1.76
C ASP A 393 13.03 -37.09 -1.13
N GLN A 394 11.93 -37.79 -0.88
CA GLN A 394 10.73 -37.23 -0.23
C GLN A 394 11.06 -36.67 1.16
N ALA A 395 11.91 -37.33 1.94
CA ALA A 395 12.34 -36.83 3.25
C ALA A 395 13.14 -35.53 3.13
N ARG A 396 14.05 -35.44 2.16
CA ARG A 396 14.83 -34.22 1.90
C ARG A 396 13.96 -33.08 1.41
N GLN A 397 12.98 -33.36 0.54
CA GLN A 397 12.01 -32.37 0.08
C GLN A 397 11.17 -31.80 1.24
N ASN A 398 10.72 -32.66 2.17
CA ASN A 398 9.99 -32.22 3.35
C ASN A 398 10.84 -31.30 4.22
N LEU A 399 12.12 -31.65 4.46
CA LEU A 399 13.02 -30.79 5.21
C LEU A 399 13.19 -29.41 4.56
N SER A 400 13.50 -29.36 3.25
CA SER A 400 13.62 -28.10 2.52
C SER A 400 12.34 -27.27 2.56
N LEU A 401 11.20 -27.93 2.41
CA LEU A 401 9.87 -27.28 2.52
C LEU A 401 9.67 -26.66 3.91
N HIS A 402 9.90 -27.43 4.98
CA HIS A 402 9.69 -26.95 6.36
C HIS A 402 10.68 -25.82 6.72
N GLN A 403 11.94 -25.90 6.27
CA GLN A 403 12.91 -24.83 6.47
C GLN A 403 12.53 -23.52 5.78
N ILE A 404 12.08 -23.58 4.51
CA ILE A 404 11.64 -22.38 3.80
C ILE A 404 10.31 -21.86 4.36
N GLN A 405 9.41 -22.74 4.78
CA GLN A 405 8.16 -22.33 5.44
C GLN A 405 8.44 -21.66 6.79
N LEU A 406 9.43 -22.13 7.55
CA LEU A 406 9.86 -21.50 8.80
C LEU A 406 10.32 -20.05 8.56
N LEU A 407 11.30 -19.87 7.66
CA LEU A 407 11.78 -18.54 7.28
C LEU A 407 10.63 -17.63 6.80
N MET A 408 9.80 -18.10 5.91
CA MET A 408 8.64 -17.33 5.43
C MET A 408 7.69 -16.95 6.57
N THR A 409 7.45 -17.85 7.52
CA THR A 409 6.57 -17.57 8.66
C THR A 409 7.18 -16.55 9.61
N GLU A 410 8.50 -16.62 9.86
CA GLU A 410 9.24 -15.65 10.66
C GLU A 410 9.20 -14.24 10.04
N TYR A 411 9.45 -14.12 8.73
CA TYR A 411 9.36 -12.85 8.03
C TYR A 411 7.94 -12.31 7.90
N ASN A 412 6.94 -13.19 7.79
CA ASN A 412 5.53 -12.79 7.87
C ASN A 412 5.15 -12.35 9.29
N TYR A 413 5.75 -12.94 10.34
CA TYR A 413 5.58 -12.47 11.71
C TYR A 413 6.15 -11.07 11.91
N LEU A 414 7.35 -10.77 11.37
CA LEU A 414 7.91 -9.41 11.35
C LEU A 414 6.97 -8.42 10.63
N ALA A 415 6.45 -8.81 9.47
CA ALA A 415 5.48 -7.99 8.73
C ALA A 415 4.17 -7.80 9.51
N THR A 416 3.72 -8.79 10.28
CA THR A 416 2.51 -8.71 11.11
C THR A 416 2.69 -7.77 12.31
N THR A 417 3.88 -7.72 12.90
CA THR A 417 4.20 -6.86 14.05
C THR A 417 4.58 -5.44 13.64
N GLY A 418 5.07 -5.25 12.42
CA GLY A 418 5.66 -3.99 11.95
C GLY A 418 7.09 -3.79 12.41
N TYR A 419 7.72 -4.83 12.97
CA TYR A 419 9.10 -4.76 13.40
C TYR A 419 10.05 -4.77 12.19
N GLU A 420 10.97 -3.82 12.11
CA GLU A 420 12.06 -3.80 11.15
C GLU A 420 13.32 -4.29 11.87
N ASN A 421 13.92 -5.39 11.37
CA ASN A 421 15.27 -5.76 11.79
C ASN A 421 16.22 -4.64 11.35
N LYS A 422 16.76 -3.90 12.31
CA LYS A 422 17.78 -2.87 12.06
C LYS A 422 19.15 -3.51 12.08
#